data_3c8362568903b23dd39734c220da352a
#
_entry.id   3c8362568903b23dd39734c220da352a
#
_cell.length_a   1.000
_cell.length_b   1.000
_cell.length_c   1.000
_cell.angle_alpha   90.00
_cell.angle_beta   90.00
_cell.angle_gamma   90.00
#
_symmetry.space_group_name_H-M   'P 1'
#
loop_
_entity.id
_entity.type
_entity.pdbx_description
1 polymer ?
#
loop_
_entity_poly.entity_id
_entity_poly.type
_entity_poly.pdbx_seq_one_letter_code
_entity_poly.pdbx_strand_id
1 'polypeptide(L)'
;MPLLEGTDGVRKMSKSLGNYIALEDAPGDMFGKLMSISDTLMLRYYELLTTGDLTSVKKQHPMEAKLSLAQEIVSRYHGNQAGEESRADFQHRFREREFPEESAERKVLPAEPASLVAVLVNAGLAPSKTEARRLIAQGGVELDGEKVRDGDLTLTAEPQREYRLKVGKKKFAIVRFDRKA
;
A
#
# COMPACT_ATOMS: atom_id res chain seq x y z
N MET A 1 -2.13 14.40 33.99
CA MET A 1 -2.04 14.19 32.54
C MET A 1 -1.53 12.77 32.29
N PRO A 2 -2.13 12.00 31.39
CA PRO A 2 -1.61 10.70 31.06
C PRO A 2 -0.25 10.84 30.36
N LEU A 3 0.62 9.84 30.55
CA LEU A 3 1.91 9.76 29.91
C LEU A 3 1.75 9.38 28.43
N LEU A 4 2.49 10.06 27.54
CA LEU A 4 2.57 9.67 26.13
C LEU A 4 3.57 8.53 26.00
N GLU A 5 3.11 7.41 25.46
CA GLU A 5 3.94 6.24 25.16
C GLU A 5 4.76 6.49 23.90
N GLY A 6 5.98 5.96 23.88
CA GLY A 6 6.85 6.04 22.72
C GLY A 6 6.40 5.11 21.57
N THR A 7 7.10 5.13 20.46
CA THR A 7 6.79 4.32 19.27
C THR A 7 6.79 2.81 19.53
N ASP A 8 7.40 2.37 20.65
CA ASP A 8 7.37 0.98 21.14
C ASP A 8 6.01 0.58 21.77
N GLY A 9 5.12 1.56 22.06
CA GLY A 9 3.79 1.32 22.64
C GLY A 9 3.78 0.81 24.07
N VAL A 10 4.90 0.85 24.78
CA VAL A 10 5.04 0.27 26.11
C VAL A 10 5.63 1.27 27.12
N ARG A 11 6.74 1.91 26.75
CA ARG A 11 7.46 2.83 27.64
C ARG A 11 7.13 4.27 27.29
N LYS A 12 7.28 5.17 28.28
CA LYS A 12 7.14 6.60 28.03
C LYS A 12 8.04 7.04 26.88
N MET A 13 7.56 7.97 26.06
CA MET A 13 8.39 8.57 25.01
C MET A 13 9.59 9.27 25.61
N SER A 14 10.79 8.92 25.13
CA SER A 14 12.04 9.48 25.65
C SER A 14 13.17 9.41 24.63
N LYS A 15 14.00 10.45 24.57
CA LYS A 15 15.21 10.48 23.74
C LYS A 15 16.20 9.37 24.14
N SER A 16 16.38 9.13 25.42
CA SER A 16 17.31 8.10 25.93
C SER A 16 16.90 6.67 25.61
N LEU A 17 15.61 6.43 25.33
CA LEU A 17 15.07 5.13 24.96
C LEU A 17 14.99 4.94 23.44
N GLY A 18 15.25 5.98 22.66
CA GLY A 18 15.17 5.92 21.19
C GLY A 18 13.76 5.71 20.63
N ASN A 19 12.71 5.77 21.48
CA ASN A 19 11.32 5.52 21.13
C ASN A 19 10.50 6.80 20.93
N TYR A 20 11.15 7.87 20.52
CA TYR A 20 10.54 9.19 20.40
C TYR A 20 10.34 9.63 18.94
N ILE A 21 9.43 10.57 18.77
CA ILE A 21 9.24 11.34 17.55
C ILE A 21 9.64 12.76 17.90
N ALA A 22 10.72 13.28 17.27
CA ALA A 22 11.17 14.64 17.52
C ALA A 22 10.34 15.63 16.71
N LEU A 23 10.10 16.81 17.28
CA LEU A 23 9.46 17.92 16.55
C LEU A 23 10.35 18.46 15.43
N GLU A 24 11.65 18.23 15.54
CA GLU A 24 12.68 18.62 14.56
C GLU A 24 12.96 17.52 13.51
N ASP A 25 12.31 16.33 13.62
CA ASP A 25 12.43 15.31 12.58
C ASP A 25 11.98 15.90 11.24
N ALA A 26 12.64 15.53 10.15
CA ALA A 26 12.17 15.89 8.82
C ALA A 26 10.72 15.38 8.60
N PRO A 27 9.86 16.10 7.87
CA PRO A 27 8.44 15.75 7.72
C PRO A 27 8.21 14.29 7.31
N GLY A 28 8.98 13.78 6.36
CA GLY A 28 8.90 12.38 5.90
C GLY A 28 9.32 11.36 6.96
N ASP A 29 10.31 11.69 7.80
CA ASP A 29 10.76 10.80 8.88
C ASP A 29 9.75 10.78 10.02
N MET A 30 9.20 11.95 10.41
CA MET A 30 8.12 12.06 11.37
C MET A 30 6.91 11.24 10.89
N PHE A 31 6.52 11.38 9.63
CA PHE A 31 5.44 10.63 9.01
C PHE A 31 5.70 9.11 9.09
N GLY A 32 6.89 8.68 8.69
CA GLY A 32 7.28 7.26 8.73
C GLY A 32 7.25 6.66 10.13
N LYS A 33 7.72 7.40 11.15
CA LYS A 33 7.64 6.97 12.56
C LYS A 33 6.19 6.81 13.01
N LEU A 34 5.30 7.75 12.67
CA LEU A 34 3.86 7.66 12.97
C LEU A 34 3.18 6.49 12.26
N MET A 35 3.57 6.18 11.03
CA MET A 35 3.05 5.02 10.33
C MET A 35 3.51 3.67 10.91
N SER A 36 4.63 3.65 11.65
CA SER A 36 5.21 2.43 12.24
C SER A 36 4.57 2.01 13.56
N ILE A 37 3.80 2.87 14.23
CA ILE A 37 3.17 2.57 15.52
C ILE A 37 2.09 1.48 15.37
N SER A 38 1.79 0.77 16.48
CA SER A 38 0.70 -0.20 16.50
C SER A 38 -0.68 0.49 16.41
N ASP A 39 -1.71 -0.26 16.01
CA ASP A 39 -3.08 0.28 15.93
C ASP A 39 -3.61 0.71 17.30
N THR A 40 -3.23 0.01 18.36
CA THR A 40 -3.58 0.37 19.74
C THR A 40 -2.95 1.72 20.13
N LEU A 41 -1.67 1.90 19.83
CA LEU A 41 -0.96 3.14 20.10
C LEU A 41 -1.48 4.30 19.23
N MET A 42 -1.87 4.03 18.00
CA MET A 42 -2.52 5.01 17.12
C MET A 42 -3.77 5.61 17.79
N LEU A 43 -4.66 4.77 18.33
CA LEU A 43 -5.86 5.24 19.02
C LEU A 43 -5.52 6.09 20.24
N ARG A 44 -4.45 5.72 20.96
CA ARG A 44 -3.95 6.50 22.10
C ARG A 44 -3.42 7.87 21.68
N TYR A 45 -2.72 7.93 20.54
CA TYR A 45 -2.23 9.19 19.99
C TYR A 45 -3.39 10.08 19.50
N TYR A 46 -4.42 9.50 18.90
CA TYR A 46 -5.63 10.27 18.60
C TYR A 46 -6.24 10.90 19.85
N GLU A 47 -6.39 10.13 20.93
CA GLU A 47 -6.97 10.60 22.20
C GLU A 47 -6.15 11.73 22.83
N LEU A 48 -4.82 11.66 22.77
CA LEU A 48 -3.93 12.58 23.49
C LEU A 48 -3.45 13.76 22.64
N LEU A 49 -3.34 13.59 21.35
CA LEU A 49 -2.68 14.56 20.47
C LEU A 49 -3.61 15.24 19.48
N THR A 50 -4.83 14.75 19.30
CA THR A 50 -5.78 15.35 18.37
C THR A 50 -7.09 15.72 19.04
N THR A 51 -7.93 16.45 18.34
CA THR A 51 -9.31 16.76 18.76
C THR A 51 -10.34 15.89 18.04
N GLY A 52 -9.89 14.89 17.28
CA GLY A 52 -10.73 14.03 16.48
C GLY A 52 -11.63 13.11 17.32
N ASP A 53 -12.83 12.81 16.79
CA ASP A 53 -13.75 11.86 17.43
C ASP A 53 -13.25 10.42 17.29
N LEU A 54 -12.83 9.82 18.39
CA LEU A 54 -12.36 8.43 18.46
C LEU A 54 -13.39 7.41 17.94
N THR A 55 -14.69 7.71 18.07
CA THR A 55 -15.74 6.81 17.59
C THR A 55 -15.71 6.69 16.07
N SER A 56 -15.48 7.80 15.40
CA SER A 56 -15.32 7.86 13.94
C SER A 56 -14.02 7.20 13.48
N VAL A 57 -12.91 7.45 14.20
CA VAL A 57 -11.61 6.84 13.90
C VAL A 57 -11.66 5.31 13.98
N LYS A 58 -12.30 4.75 15.02
CA LYS A 58 -12.44 3.29 15.20
C LYS A 58 -13.25 2.59 14.10
N LYS A 59 -14.05 3.32 13.34
CA LYS A 59 -14.81 2.80 12.19
C LYS A 59 -14.04 2.80 10.89
N GLN A 60 -12.93 3.53 10.82
CA GLN A 60 -12.09 3.62 9.63
C GLN A 60 -11.17 2.41 9.51
N HIS A 61 -10.70 2.16 8.28
CA HIS A 61 -9.65 1.17 8.09
C HIS A 61 -8.36 1.65 8.80
N PRO A 62 -7.67 0.79 9.59
CA PRO A 62 -6.52 1.20 10.40
C PRO A 62 -5.43 1.93 9.62
N MET A 63 -5.18 1.53 8.37
CA MET A 63 -4.21 2.18 7.49
C MET A 63 -4.60 3.63 7.19
N GLU A 64 -5.87 3.88 6.85
CA GLU A 64 -6.36 5.24 6.58
C GLU A 64 -6.35 6.12 7.84
N ALA A 65 -6.72 5.55 8.98
CA ALA A 65 -6.63 6.23 10.25
C ALA A 65 -5.18 6.64 10.57
N LYS A 66 -4.20 5.76 10.36
CA LYS A 66 -2.77 6.10 10.55
C LYS A 66 -2.29 7.19 9.59
N LEU A 67 -2.67 7.10 8.31
CA LEU A 67 -2.32 8.12 7.33
C LEU A 67 -2.87 9.49 7.71
N SER A 68 -4.11 9.54 8.19
CA SER A 68 -4.75 10.78 8.64
C SER A 68 -4.09 11.35 9.89
N LEU A 69 -3.78 10.49 10.88
CA LEU A 69 -3.05 10.90 12.09
C LEU A 69 -1.67 11.46 11.76
N ALA A 70 -0.91 10.74 10.92
CA ALA A 70 0.42 11.15 10.53
C ALA A 70 0.40 12.48 9.78
N GLN A 71 -0.53 12.65 8.84
CA GLN A 71 -0.71 13.90 8.11
C GLN A 71 -1.07 15.04 9.06
N GLU A 72 -2.02 14.85 9.99
CA GLU A 72 -2.43 15.89 10.95
C GLU A 72 -1.26 16.35 11.81
N ILE A 73 -0.48 15.40 12.36
CA ILE A 73 0.65 15.72 13.24
C ILE A 73 1.77 16.42 12.44
N VAL A 74 2.14 15.92 11.27
CA VAL A 74 3.15 16.57 10.41
C VAL A 74 2.68 17.97 10.01
N SER A 75 1.41 18.13 9.60
CA SER A 75 0.85 19.44 9.25
C SER A 75 0.92 20.44 10.40
N ARG A 76 0.71 20.00 11.62
CA ARG A 76 0.75 20.86 12.82
C ARG A 76 2.13 21.44 13.07
N TYR A 77 3.20 20.70 12.82
CA TYR A 77 4.56 21.13 13.15
C TYR A 77 5.34 21.66 11.94
N HIS A 78 5.01 21.23 10.72
CA HIS A 78 5.73 21.57 9.49
C HIS A 78 4.86 22.29 8.44
N GLY A 79 3.58 22.51 8.73
CA GLY A 79 2.63 23.13 7.80
C GLY A 79 1.88 22.11 6.92
N ASN A 80 0.72 22.55 6.40
CA ASN A 80 -0.21 21.67 5.68
C ASN A 80 0.43 21.04 4.43
N GLN A 81 1.18 21.82 3.67
CA GLN A 81 1.86 21.33 2.46
C GLN A 81 2.81 20.18 2.79
N ALA A 82 3.62 20.29 3.84
CA ALA A 82 4.55 19.23 4.26
C ALA A 82 3.80 17.95 4.68
N GLY A 83 2.63 18.09 5.32
CA GLY A 83 1.78 16.95 5.67
C GLY A 83 1.24 16.22 4.45
N GLU A 84 0.75 16.96 3.45
CA GLU A 84 0.22 16.41 2.19
C GLU A 84 1.32 15.74 1.38
N GLU A 85 2.46 16.38 1.21
CA GLU A 85 3.63 15.84 0.51
C GLU A 85 4.14 14.55 1.18
N SER A 86 4.30 14.56 2.51
CA SER A 86 4.74 13.38 3.25
C SER A 86 3.78 12.19 3.12
N ARG A 87 2.47 12.46 3.09
CA ARG A 87 1.46 11.42 2.83
C ARG A 87 1.57 10.87 1.41
N ALA A 88 1.66 11.74 0.42
CA ALA A 88 1.79 11.35 -0.99
C ALA A 88 3.06 10.51 -1.21
N ASP A 89 4.21 10.96 -0.69
CA ASP A 89 5.49 10.25 -0.77
C ASP A 89 5.46 8.90 -0.07
N PHE A 90 4.83 8.82 1.10
CA PHE A 90 4.70 7.55 1.81
C PHE A 90 3.84 6.57 1.01
N GLN A 91 2.69 7.02 0.50
CA GLN A 91 1.81 6.19 -0.32
C GLN A 91 2.49 5.75 -1.63
N HIS A 92 3.26 6.63 -2.27
CA HIS A 92 4.03 6.31 -3.47
C HIS A 92 5.07 5.23 -3.19
N ARG A 93 5.91 5.43 -2.16
CA ARG A 93 6.92 4.43 -1.74
C ARG A 93 6.31 3.10 -1.30
N PHE A 94 5.13 3.12 -0.69
CA PHE A 94 4.42 1.91 -0.31
C PHE A 94 3.94 1.15 -1.54
N ARG A 95 3.34 1.84 -2.54
CA ARG A 95 2.94 1.24 -3.82
C ARG A 95 4.12 0.70 -4.61
N GLU A 96 5.24 1.40 -4.64
CA GLU A 96 6.46 0.92 -5.31
C GLU A 96 7.03 -0.35 -4.65
N ARG A 97 6.96 -0.46 -3.33
CA ARG A 97 7.34 -1.70 -2.63
C ARG A 97 6.38 -2.84 -2.89
N GLU A 98 5.10 -2.56 -3.05
CA GLU A 98 4.09 -3.58 -3.36
C GLU A 98 4.16 -4.01 -4.83
N PHE A 99 4.43 -3.07 -5.74
CA PHE A 99 4.57 -3.32 -7.16
C PHE A 99 5.72 -2.48 -7.74
N PRO A 100 6.94 -3.03 -7.82
CA PRO A 100 8.10 -2.32 -8.36
C PRO A 100 7.99 -2.19 -9.89
N GLU A 101 7.44 -1.08 -10.36
CA GLU A 101 7.19 -0.84 -11.79
C GLU A 101 8.46 -0.89 -12.65
N GLU A 102 9.59 -0.44 -12.10
CA GLU A 102 10.89 -0.46 -12.79
C GLU A 102 11.40 -1.90 -13.02
N SER A 103 11.03 -2.84 -12.15
CA SER A 103 11.42 -4.25 -12.22
C SER A 103 10.35 -5.13 -12.86
N ALA A 104 9.17 -4.58 -13.16
CA ALA A 104 8.08 -5.35 -13.76
C ALA A 104 8.33 -5.60 -15.25
N GLU A 105 8.15 -6.84 -15.69
CA GLU A 105 8.21 -7.15 -17.12
C GLU A 105 7.03 -6.53 -17.87
N ARG A 106 7.31 -5.72 -18.89
CA ARG A 106 6.26 -5.18 -19.76
C ARG A 106 5.94 -6.17 -20.87
N LYS A 107 4.69 -6.60 -20.96
CA LYS A 107 4.20 -7.56 -21.96
C LYS A 107 3.06 -6.96 -22.76
N VAL A 108 3.13 -7.16 -24.07
CA VAL A 108 2.07 -6.78 -24.98
C VAL A 108 1.40 -8.06 -25.47
N LEU A 109 0.10 -8.17 -25.26
CA LEU A 109 -0.71 -9.33 -25.67
C LEU A 109 -1.66 -8.93 -26.80
N PRO A 110 -2.12 -9.90 -27.64
CA PRO A 110 -3.12 -9.63 -28.68
C PRO A 110 -4.40 -9.00 -28.11
N ALA A 111 -5.00 -8.08 -28.86
CA ALA A 111 -6.18 -7.33 -28.46
C ALA A 111 -7.47 -8.19 -28.49
N GLU A 112 -7.45 -9.30 -27.80
CA GLU A 112 -8.61 -10.17 -27.59
C GLU A 112 -8.88 -10.31 -26.11
N PRO A 113 -10.15 -10.32 -25.66
CA PRO A 113 -10.48 -10.61 -24.28
C PRO A 113 -9.87 -11.95 -23.88
N ALA A 114 -9.06 -11.96 -22.84
CA ALA A 114 -8.37 -13.15 -22.41
C ALA A 114 -8.65 -13.44 -20.93
N SER A 115 -8.89 -14.73 -20.60
CA SER A 115 -9.01 -15.11 -19.19
C SER A 115 -7.72 -14.80 -18.44
N LEU A 116 -7.83 -14.39 -17.18
CA LEU A 116 -6.67 -14.12 -16.32
C LEU A 116 -5.67 -15.27 -16.31
N VAL A 117 -6.17 -16.52 -16.36
CA VAL A 117 -5.34 -17.73 -16.48
C VAL A 117 -4.48 -17.71 -17.76
N ALA A 118 -5.07 -17.34 -18.90
CA ALA A 118 -4.32 -17.25 -20.15
C ALA A 118 -3.32 -16.11 -20.13
N VAL A 119 -3.70 -14.96 -19.58
CA VAL A 119 -2.82 -13.79 -19.42
C VAL A 119 -1.61 -14.13 -18.57
N LEU A 120 -1.78 -14.81 -17.43
CA LEU A 120 -0.68 -15.22 -16.55
C LEU A 120 0.33 -16.14 -17.26
N VAL A 121 -0.15 -17.05 -18.09
CA VAL A 121 0.74 -17.95 -18.86
C VAL A 121 1.45 -17.19 -19.98
N ASN A 122 0.73 -16.38 -20.75
CA ASN A 122 1.29 -15.61 -21.86
C ASN A 122 2.28 -14.52 -21.39
N ALA A 123 2.04 -13.97 -20.21
CA ALA A 123 2.97 -13.02 -19.57
C ALA A 123 4.19 -13.71 -18.92
N GLY A 124 4.26 -15.05 -18.91
CA GLY A 124 5.37 -15.78 -18.29
C GLY A 124 5.32 -15.82 -16.73
N LEU A 125 4.23 -15.36 -16.14
CA LEU A 125 4.05 -15.35 -14.68
C LEU A 125 3.73 -16.74 -14.11
N ALA A 126 3.11 -17.61 -14.93
CA ALA A 126 2.85 -19.00 -14.58
C ALA A 126 3.32 -19.93 -15.72
N PRO A 127 3.87 -21.11 -15.40
CA PRO A 127 4.39 -22.03 -16.42
C PRO A 127 3.29 -22.79 -17.17
N SER A 128 2.09 -22.86 -16.60
CA SER A 128 0.95 -23.57 -17.21
C SER A 128 -0.39 -23.03 -16.70
N LYS A 129 -1.46 -23.35 -17.45
CA LYS A 129 -2.84 -22.98 -17.06
C LYS A 129 -3.26 -23.61 -15.72
N THR A 130 -2.81 -24.83 -15.43
CA THR A 130 -3.08 -25.54 -14.18
C THR A 130 -2.44 -24.81 -13.00
N GLU A 131 -1.18 -24.41 -13.16
CA GLU A 131 -0.46 -23.65 -12.14
C GLU A 131 -1.06 -22.26 -11.94
N ALA A 132 -1.45 -21.57 -13.02
CA ALA A 132 -2.13 -20.29 -12.92
C ALA A 132 -3.44 -20.39 -12.12
N ARG A 133 -4.27 -21.39 -12.37
CA ARG A 133 -5.49 -21.63 -11.58
C ARG A 133 -5.19 -21.90 -10.12
N ARG A 134 -4.17 -22.70 -9.83
CA ARG A 134 -3.74 -22.99 -8.46
C ARG A 134 -3.33 -21.72 -7.72
N LEU A 135 -2.52 -20.89 -8.35
CA LEU A 135 -2.05 -19.62 -7.79
C LEU A 135 -3.20 -18.65 -7.50
N ILE A 136 -4.18 -18.55 -8.42
CA ILE A 136 -5.39 -17.73 -8.23
C ILE A 136 -6.21 -18.27 -7.03
N ALA A 137 -6.48 -19.57 -6.99
CA ALA A 137 -7.26 -20.19 -5.92
C ALA A 137 -6.62 -20.01 -4.53
N GLN A 138 -5.28 -20.02 -4.46
CA GLN A 138 -4.51 -19.78 -3.25
C GLN A 138 -4.43 -18.29 -2.86
N GLY A 139 -4.99 -17.36 -3.67
CA GLY A 139 -4.89 -15.92 -3.45
C GLY A 139 -3.46 -15.38 -3.64
N GLY A 140 -2.65 -16.09 -4.43
CA GLY A 140 -1.28 -15.70 -4.76
C GLY A 140 -1.17 -14.76 -5.96
N VAL A 141 -2.30 -14.31 -6.53
CA VAL A 141 -2.34 -13.39 -7.67
C VAL A 141 -3.02 -12.09 -7.26
N GLU A 142 -2.38 -10.98 -7.55
CA GLU A 142 -2.95 -9.63 -7.40
C GLU A 142 -3.04 -8.98 -8.79
N LEU A 143 -4.19 -8.35 -9.06
CA LEU A 143 -4.47 -7.55 -10.25
C LEU A 143 -4.75 -6.13 -9.81
N ASP A 144 -3.99 -5.16 -10.30
CA ASP A 144 -4.10 -3.74 -9.95
C ASP A 144 -4.10 -3.47 -8.42
N GLY A 145 -3.38 -4.31 -7.65
CA GLY A 145 -3.27 -4.24 -6.19
C GLY A 145 -4.32 -5.02 -5.42
N GLU A 146 -5.31 -5.60 -6.09
CA GLU A 146 -6.36 -6.41 -5.46
C GLU A 146 -6.13 -7.91 -5.66
N LYS A 147 -6.32 -8.69 -4.59
CA LYS A 147 -6.22 -10.15 -4.66
C LYS A 147 -7.37 -10.74 -5.45
N VAL A 148 -7.04 -11.47 -6.51
CA VAL A 148 -8.02 -12.19 -7.32
C VAL A 148 -8.09 -13.64 -6.90
N ARG A 149 -9.33 -14.15 -6.73
CA ARG A 149 -9.61 -15.56 -6.46
C ARG A 149 -10.50 -16.20 -7.51
N ASP A 150 -11.02 -15.38 -8.42
CA ASP A 150 -11.85 -15.85 -9.53
C ASP A 150 -10.97 -16.23 -10.72
N GLY A 151 -10.92 -17.53 -11.02
CA GLY A 151 -10.14 -18.06 -12.14
C GLY A 151 -10.77 -17.79 -13.51
N ASP A 152 -12.04 -17.44 -13.55
CA ASP A 152 -12.78 -17.18 -14.79
C ASP A 152 -12.81 -15.69 -15.17
N LEU A 153 -12.18 -14.83 -14.33
CA LEU A 153 -12.04 -13.42 -14.62
C LEU A 153 -11.42 -13.20 -16.00
N THR A 154 -12.12 -12.44 -16.84
CA THR A 154 -11.67 -12.08 -18.18
C THR A 154 -11.21 -10.62 -18.19
N LEU A 155 -10.01 -10.38 -18.69
CA LEU A 155 -9.47 -9.04 -18.89
C LEU A 155 -9.89 -8.53 -20.28
N THR A 156 -10.39 -7.30 -20.31
CA THR A 156 -10.84 -6.65 -21.55
C THR A 156 -9.67 -5.96 -22.24
N ALA A 157 -9.64 -6.05 -23.57
CA ALA A 157 -8.63 -5.38 -24.38
C ALA A 157 -9.01 -3.90 -24.60
N GLU A 158 -8.94 -3.09 -23.56
CA GLU A 158 -9.17 -1.65 -23.66
C GLU A 158 -7.91 -0.93 -24.19
N PRO A 159 -8.06 -0.01 -25.17
CA PRO A 159 -6.91 0.75 -25.65
C PRO A 159 -6.23 1.53 -24.53
N GLN A 160 -4.92 1.44 -24.43
CA GLN A 160 -4.06 2.13 -23.44
C GLN A 160 -4.24 1.69 -21.98
N ARG A 161 -5.08 0.71 -21.66
CA ARG A 161 -5.16 0.18 -20.28
C ARG A 161 -3.99 -0.75 -20.02
N GLU A 162 -3.27 -0.48 -18.95
CA GLU A 162 -2.24 -1.33 -18.38
C GLU A 162 -2.79 -2.07 -17.17
N TYR A 163 -2.58 -3.38 -17.17
CA TYR A 163 -2.93 -4.26 -16.04
C TYR A 163 -1.66 -4.61 -15.26
N ARG A 164 -1.62 -4.30 -13.98
CA ARG A 164 -0.51 -4.63 -13.09
C ARG A 164 -0.77 -6.00 -12.46
N LEU A 165 0.05 -6.96 -12.81
CA LEU A 165 -0.07 -8.34 -12.32
C LEU A 165 1.09 -8.67 -11.38
N LYS A 166 0.77 -9.13 -10.18
CA LYS A 166 1.73 -9.63 -9.22
C LYS A 166 1.41 -11.07 -8.88
N VAL A 167 2.41 -11.94 -8.95
CA VAL A 167 2.30 -13.35 -8.61
C VAL A 167 3.31 -13.71 -7.54
N GLY A 168 2.80 -14.05 -6.35
CA GLY A 168 3.62 -14.27 -5.16
C GLY A 168 4.40 -13.01 -4.76
N LYS A 169 5.64 -13.19 -4.28
CA LYS A 169 6.47 -12.09 -3.75
C LYS A 169 7.45 -11.48 -4.76
N LYS A 170 7.67 -12.14 -5.90
CA LYS A 170 8.83 -11.81 -6.76
C LYS A 170 8.51 -11.64 -8.24
N LYS A 171 7.31 -11.98 -8.69
CA LYS A 171 6.98 -11.91 -10.11
C LYS A 171 5.99 -10.76 -10.34
N PHE A 172 6.40 -9.81 -11.17
CA PHE A 172 5.63 -8.62 -11.51
C PHE A 172 5.60 -8.45 -13.01
N ALA A 173 4.44 -8.17 -13.59
CA ALA A 173 4.32 -7.81 -14.99
C ALA A 173 3.28 -6.71 -15.19
N ILE A 174 3.55 -5.83 -16.14
CA ILE A 174 2.60 -4.87 -16.67
C ILE A 174 2.16 -5.40 -18.04
N VAL A 175 0.88 -5.71 -18.16
CA VAL A 175 0.31 -6.27 -19.38
C VAL A 175 -0.56 -5.23 -20.05
N ARG A 176 -0.30 -4.99 -21.34
CA ARG A 176 -1.13 -4.18 -22.22
C ARG A 176 -1.63 -5.02 -23.38
N PHE A 177 -2.87 -4.78 -23.80
CA PHE A 177 -3.42 -5.38 -25.01
C PHE A 177 -3.21 -4.41 -26.17
N ASP A 178 -2.60 -4.89 -27.26
CA ASP A 178 -2.39 -4.07 -28.45
C ASP A 178 -3.25 -4.56 -29.61
N ARG A 179 -3.91 -3.63 -30.31
CA ARG A 179 -4.60 -3.98 -31.54
C ARG A 179 -3.55 -4.38 -32.57
N LYS A 180 -3.64 -5.61 -33.09
CA LYS A 180 -2.97 -5.93 -34.37
C LYS A 180 -3.39 -4.90 -35.41
N ALA A 181 -2.42 -4.16 -35.92
CA ALA A 181 -2.61 -3.37 -37.11
C ALA A 181 -3.05 -4.24 -38.28
#